data_0e1c06609a1edc9ffbf2909d676fb0c0
#
_entry.id   0e1c06609a1edc9ffbf2909d676fb0c0
#
_cell.length_a   1.000
_cell.length_b   1.000
_cell.length_c   1.000
_cell.angle_alpha   90.00
_cell.angle_beta   90.00
_cell.angle_gamma   90.00
#
_symmetry.space_group_name_H-M   'P 1'
#
loop_
_entity.id
_entity.type
_entity.pdbx_description
1 polymer ?
#
loop_
_entity_poly.entity_id
_entity_poly.type
_entity_poly.pdbx_seq_one_letter_code
_entity_poly.pdbx_strand_id
1 'polypeptide(L)'
;MLTRTQHLFDEATRVVAGDSRWQGRTSPDYYAFVGPFGGFTAATILRALIEHPQRAGDPLALTVNYCAPIAEGEFDLDVRLVKANRSSQHWCVELSQGGADVATLATAVFA
;
A
#
# COMPACT_ATOMS: atom_id res chain seq x y z
N MET A 1 -18.92 -9.51 14.12
CA MET A 1 -19.38 -9.15 12.76
C MET A 1 -18.88 -7.76 12.39
N LEU A 2 -18.36 -7.58 11.20
CA LEU A 2 -17.91 -6.29 10.72
C LEU A 2 -19.09 -5.39 10.39
N THR A 3 -18.96 -4.09 10.64
CA THR A 3 -19.93 -3.11 10.16
C THR A 3 -19.80 -2.98 8.63
N ARG A 4 -20.82 -2.39 7.98
CA ARG A 4 -20.76 -2.14 6.54
C ARG A 4 -19.56 -1.26 6.16
N THR A 5 -19.26 -0.24 6.96
CA THR A 5 -18.13 0.66 6.70
C THR A 5 -16.80 -0.08 6.79
N GLN A 6 -16.63 -0.94 7.80
CA GLN A 6 -15.43 -1.77 7.94
C GLN A 6 -15.28 -2.72 6.75
N HIS A 7 -16.40 -3.29 6.29
CA HIS A 7 -16.40 -4.19 5.13
C HIS A 7 -15.96 -3.48 3.85
N LEU A 8 -16.49 -2.29 3.59
CA LEU A 8 -16.12 -1.49 2.43
C LEU A 8 -14.65 -1.09 2.48
N PHE A 9 -14.15 -0.69 3.65
CA PHE A 9 -12.75 -0.32 3.81
C PHE A 9 -11.82 -1.51 3.59
N ASP A 10 -12.14 -2.68 4.14
CA ASP A 10 -11.37 -3.90 3.96
C ASP A 10 -11.31 -4.31 2.49
N GLU A 11 -12.43 -4.22 1.79
CA GLU A 11 -12.50 -4.51 0.37
C GLU A 11 -11.68 -3.50 -0.45
N ALA A 12 -11.80 -2.22 -0.12
CA ALA A 12 -11.14 -1.14 -0.84
C ALA A 12 -9.61 -1.20 -0.72
N THR A 13 -9.09 -1.66 0.43
CA THR A 13 -7.64 -1.77 0.66
C THR A 13 -7.06 -3.12 0.28
N ARG A 14 -7.86 -3.99 -0.30
CA ARG A 14 -7.44 -5.33 -0.69
C ARG A 14 -6.33 -5.31 -1.72
N VAL A 15 -5.34 -6.17 -1.53
CA VAL A 15 -4.23 -6.35 -2.46
C VAL A 15 -4.08 -7.82 -2.83
N VAL A 16 -3.53 -8.06 -4.02
CA VAL A 16 -3.28 -9.41 -4.53
C VAL A 16 -1.79 -9.55 -4.81
N ALA A 17 -1.17 -10.58 -4.22
CA ALA A 17 0.25 -10.85 -4.42
C ALA A 17 0.49 -11.37 -5.84
N GLY A 18 1.50 -10.79 -6.53
CA GLY A 18 2.04 -11.29 -7.78
C GLY A 18 3.42 -11.89 -7.55
N ASP A 19 4.18 -12.15 -8.61
CA ASP A 19 5.51 -12.75 -8.51
C ASP A 19 6.49 -11.86 -7.75
N SER A 20 6.61 -10.59 -8.16
CA SER A 20 7.47 -9.61 -7.52
C SER A 20 6.73 -8.32 -7.18
N ARG A 21 5.45 -8.26 -7.48
CA ARG A 21 4.61 -7.08 -7.29
C ARG A 21 3.27 -7.46 -6.70
N TRP A 22 2.69 -6.53 -5.99
CA TRP A 22 1.34 -6.62 -5.47
C TRP A 22 0.43 -5.71 -6.29
N GLN A 23 -0.82 -6.09 -6.44
CA GLN A 23 -1.79 -5.30 -7.18
C GLN A 23 -2.90 -4.84 -6.25
N GLY A 24 -3.27 -3.58 -6.41
CA GLY A 24 -4.43 -3.00 -5.75
C GLY A 24 -5.26 -2.27 -6.78
N ARG A 25 -6.36 -1.70 -6.33
CA ARG A 25 -7.19 -0.87 -7.20
C ARG A 25 -7.83 0.23 -6.40
N THR A 26 -8.09 1.34 -7.08
CA THR A 26 -8.86 2.42 -6.48
C THR A 26 -10.29 1.98 -6.26
N SER A 27 -10.92 2.51 -5.21
CA SER A 27 -12.32 2.20 -4.92
C SER A 27 -13.17 3.43 -5.21
N PRO A 28 -14.29 3.28 -5.95
CA PRO A 28 -15.22 4.38 -6.15
C PRO A 28 -15.75 4.96 -4.84
N ASP A 29 -15.82 4.14 -3.79
CA ASP A 29 -16.30 4.57 -2.48
C ASP A 29 -15.36 5.55 -1.79
N TYR A 30 -14.07 5.55 -2.17
CA TYR A 30 -13.03 6.39 -1.57
C TYR A 30 -12.36 7.31 -2.58
N TYR A 31 -12.89 7.39 -3.80
CA TYR A 31 -12.34 8.26 -4.83
C TYR A 31 -12.79 9.69 -4.60
N ALA A 32 -11.85 10.57 -4.27
CA ALA A 32 -12.11 11.98 -4.05
C ALA A 32 -12.11 12.76 -5.37
N PHE A 33 -12.32 14.09 -5.31
CA PHE A 33 -12.45 14.95 -6.49
C PHE A 33 -11.25 14.91 -7.42
N VAL A 34 -10.07 14.58 -6.93
CA VAL A 34 -8.81 14.56 -7.70
C VAL A 34 -8.12 13.20 -7.65
N GLY A 35 -8.84 12.14 -7.29
CA GLY A 35 -8.32 10.80 -7.18
C GLY A 35 -8.47 10.23 -5.77
N PRO A 36 -7.91 9.05 -5.49
CA PRO A 36 -7.95 8.44 -4.17
C PRO A 36 -7.29 9.37 -3.15
N PHE A 37 -7.91 9.55 -1.99
CA PHE A 37 -7.29 10.37 -0.96
C PHE A 37 -6.11 9.64 -0.30
N GLY A 38 -5.16 10.44 0.24
CA GLY A 38 -3.89 9.92 0.73
C GLY A 38 -4.00 8.86 1.84
N GLY A 39 -4.97 9.01 2.74
CA GLY A 39 -5.18 8.03 3.81
C GLY A 39 -5.55 6.65 3.29
N PHE A 40 -6.37 6.57 2.25
CA PHE A 40 -6.71 5.31 1.59
C PHE A 40 -5.47 4.67 0.96
N THR A 41 -4.66 5.44 0.26
CA THR A 41 -3.44 4.96 -0.37
C THR A 41 -2.45 4.44 0.67
N ALA A 42 -2.24 5.19 1.75
CA ALA A 42 -1.37 4.78 2.84
C ALA A 42 -1.87 3.48 3.51
N ALA A 43 -3.16 3.34 3.72
CA ALA A 43 -3.75 2.13 4.30
C ALA A 43 -3.57 0.91 3.40
N THR A 44 -3.69 1.08 2.09
CA THR A 44 -3.48 0.00 1.13
C THR A 44 -2.02 -0.46 1.12
N ILE A 45 -1.09 0.48 1.15
CA ILE A 45 0.35 0.18 1.24
C ILE A 45 0.66 -0.57 2.55
N LEU A 46 0.14 -0.09 3.66
CA LEU A 46 0.34 -0.73 4.96
C LEU A 46 -0.22 -2.15 4.96
N ARG A 47 -1.39 -2.36 4.36
CA ARG A 47 -1.98 -3.69 4.27
C ARG A 47 -1.11 -4.66 3.48
N ALA A 48 -0.52 -4.22 2.36
CA ALA A 48 0.40 -5.04 1.58
C ALA A 48 1.62 -5.46 2.41
N LEU A 49 2.15 -4.54 3.22
CA LEU A 49 3.27 -4.83 4.11
C LEU A 49 2.87 -5.83 5.21
N ILE A 50 1.71 -5.64 5.83
CA ILE A 50 1.23 -6.51 6.90
C ILE A 50 0.99 -7.93 6.38
N GLU A 51 0.48 -8.08 5.16
CA GLU A 51 0.20 -9.38 4.54
C GLU A 51 1.42 -10.02 3.88
N HIS A 52 2.55 -9.31 3.83
CA HIS A 52 3.75 -9.83 3.17
C HIS A 52 4.32 -11.03 3.93
N PRO A 53 4.66 -12.14 3.22
CA PRO A 53 5.16 -13.36 3.88
C PRO A 53 6.45 -13.18 4.68
N GLN A 54 7.29 -12.19 4.32
CA GLN A 54 8.54 -11.93 5.01
C GLN A 54 8.41 -10.95 6.17
N ARG A 55 7.21 -10.44 6.43
CA ARG A 55 7.00 -9.51 7.53
C ARG A 55 7.32 -10.17 8.86
N ALA A 56 8.08 -9.44 9.69
CA ALA A 56 8.32 -9.78 11.08
C ALA A 56 8.12 -8.53 11.94
N GLY A 57 7.50 -8.70 13.08
CA GLY A 57 7.20 -7.59 13.98
C GLY A 57 5.95 -6.81 13.56
N ASP A 58 5.77 -5.68 14.19
CA ASP A 58 4.61 -4.80 13.99
C ASP A 58 5.04 -3.49 13.34
N PRO A 59 4.14 -2.81 12.62
CA PRO A 59 4.47 -1.52 12.03
C PRO A 59 4.79 -0.48 13.10
N LEU A 60 5.94 0.17 12.95
CA LEU A 60 6.44 1.19 13.87
C LEU A 60 6.36 2.58 13.24
N ALA A 61 6.68 2.69 11.96
CA ALA A 61 6.66 3.94 11.23
C ALA A 61 6.33 3.69 9.75
N LEU A 62 5.59 4.60 9.16
CA LEU A 62 5.27 4.61 7.74
C LEU A 62 5.38 6.05 7.23
N THR A 63 6.23 6.27 6.25
CA THR A 63 6.37 7.56 5.58
C THR A 63 5.90 7.41 4.13
N VAL A 64 4.98 8.24 3.70
CA VAL A 64 4.40 8.18 2.37
C VAL A 64 4.62 9.49 1.65
N ASN A 65 5.21 9.42 0.46
CA ASN A 65 5.45 10.58 -0.40
C ASN A 65 4.55 10.45 -1.63
N TYR A 66 3.63 11.39 -1.78
CA TYR A 66 2.71 11.43 -2.90
C TYR A 66 3.36 12.23 -4.02
N CYS A 67 3.93 11.52 -5.00
CA CYS A 67 4.72 12.13 -6.07
C CYS A 67 3.85 12.61 -7.25
N ALA A 68 2.73 11.93 -7.48
CA ALA A 68 1.81 12.24 -8.58
C ALA A 68 0.40 11.76 -8.25
N PRO A 69 -0.64 12.32 -8.88
CA PRO A 69 -2.00 11.84 -8.69
C PRO A 69 -2.16 10.39 -9.15
N ILE A 70 -3.03 9.68 -8.47
CA ILE A 70 -3.39 8.30 -8.81
C ILE A 70 -4.72 8.32 -9.56
N ALA A 71 -4.72 7.80 -10.78
CA ALA A 71 -5.93 7.70 -11.58
C ALA A 71 -6.80 6.55 -11.07
N GLU A 72 -8.10 6.63 -11.35
CA GLU A 72 -9.01 5.52 -11.03
C GLU A 72 -8.59 4.27 -11.80
N GLY A 73 -8.64 3.12 -11.12
CA GLY A 73 -8.30 1.83 -11.71
C GLY A 73 -7.31 1.05 -10.88
N GLU A 74 -6.65 0.11 -11.54
CA GLU A 74 -5.67 -0.74 -10.90
C GLU A 74 -4.33 -0.02 -10.75
N PHE A 75 -3.55 -0.47 -9.79
CA PHE A 75 -2.17 -0.02 -9.60
C PHE A 75 -1.31 -1.19 -9.13
N ASP A 76 -0.02 -1.05 -9.35
CA ASP A 76 0.98 -2.03 -8.93
C ASP A 76 1.73 -1.50 -7.71
N LEU A 77 1.99 -2.39 -6.77
CA LEU A 77 2.85 -2.12 -5.62
C LEU A 77 4.09 -2.98 -5.73
N ASP A 78 5.24 -2.33 -5.87
CA ASP A 78 6.54 -2.99 -5.80
C ASP A 78 6.99 -2.90 -4.35
N VAL A 79 6.93 -4.03 -3.63
CA VAL A 79 7.20 -4.11 -2.20
C VAL A 79 8.54 -4.80 -1.99
N ARG A 80 9.49 -4.09 -1.38
CA ARG A 80 10.83 -4.62 -1.14
C ARG A 80 11.23 -4.54 0.31
N LEU A 81 11.74 -5.64 0.83
CA LEU A 81 12.44 -5.66 2.11
C LEU A 81 13.87 -5.15 1.84
N VAL A 82 14.14 -3.91 2.20
CA VAL A 82 15.45 -3.28 1.95
C VAL A 82 16.50 -3.83 2.89
N LYS A 83 16.17 -3.99 4.16
CA LYS A 83 17.09 -4.50 5.16
C LYS A 83 16.33 -5.14 6.32
N ALA A 84 16.77 -6.33 6.72
CA ALA A 84 16.32 -6.99 7.93
C ALA A 84 17.47 -7.03 8.94
N ASN A 85 17.25 -6.40 10.08
CA ASN A 85 18.16 -6.42 11.21
C ASN A 85 17.61 -7.38 12.26
N ARG A 86 18.39 -7.58 13.33
CA ARG A 86 17.97 -8.46 14.42
C ARG A 86 16.64 -8.05 15.05
N SER A 87 16.38 -6.75 15.17
CA SER A 87 15.21 -6.22 15.85
C SER A 87 14.38 -5.26 15.02
N SER A 88 14.66 -5.13 13.72
CA SER A 88 13.90 -4.25 12.84
C SER A 88 13.97 -4.68 11.40
N GLN A 89 12.94 -4.28 10.64
CA GLN A 89 12.91 -4.43 9.19
C GLN A 89 12.64 -3.08 8.56
N HIS A 90 13.32 -2.82 7.45
CA HIS A 90 13.16 -1.60 6.67
C HIS A 90 12.62 -1.97 5.29
N TRP A 91 11.49 -1.38 4.93
CA TRP A 91 10.76 -1.68 3.72
C TRP A 91 10.65 -0.45 2.82
N CYS A 92 10.58 -0.69 1.52
CA CYS A 92 10.29 0.33 0.53
C CYS A 92 9.16 -0.16 -0.38
N VAL A 93 8.20 0.72 -0.64
CA VAL A 93 7.06 0.42 -1.51
C VAL A 93 6.94 1.52 -2.55
N GLU A 94 6.85 1.12 -3.82
CA GLU A 94 6.59 2.03 -4.93
C GLU A 94 5.25 1.66 -5.57
N LEU A 95 4.37 2.66 -5.70
CA LEU A 95 3.08 2.50 -6.37
C LEU A 95 3.16 3.13 -7.75
N SER A 96 2.78 2.37 -8.77
CA SER A 96 2.73 2.84 -10.16
C SER A 96 1.49 2.31 -10.86
N GLN A 97 1.16 2.89 -12.00
CA GLN A 97 0.00 2.48 -12.81
C GLN A 97 0.43 2.28 -14.26
N GLY A 98 0.14 1.08 -14.80
CA GLY A 98 0.36 0.79 -16.21
C GLY A 98 1.81 0.94 -16.68
N GLY A 99 2.79 0.71 -15.81
CA GLY A 99 4.21 0.86 -16.16
C GLY A 99 4.69 2.31 -16.22
N ALA A 100 3.86 3.25 -15.78
CA ALA A 100 4.23 4.67 -15.71
C ALA A 100 5.21 4.92 -14.55
N ASP A 101 5.63 6.19 -14.40
CA ASP A 101 6.49 6.61 -13.30
C ASP A 101 5.82 6.37 -11.94
N VAL A 102 6.64 6.30 -10.90
CA VAL A 102 6.16 6.11 -9.53
C VAL A 102 5.25 7.27 -9.13
N ALA A 103 4.03 6.93 -8.74
CA ALA A 103 3.05 7.90 -8.25
C ALA A 103 3.15 8.11 -6.74
N THR A 104 3.50 7.06 -5.99
CA THR A 104 3.65 7.13 -4.55
C THR A 104 4.86 6.31 -4.13
N LEU A 105 5.68 6.88 -3.26
CA LEU A 105 6.84 6.22 -2.68
C LEU A 105 6.67 6.17 -1.17
N ALA A 106 6.80 4.99 -0.59
CA ALA A 106 6.68 4.80 0.85
C ALA A 106 7.86 4.05 1.41
N THR A 107 8.21 4.38 2.64
CA THR A 107 9.16 3.62 3.45
C THR A 107 8.50 3.25 4.78
N ALA A 108 8.82 2.08 5.29
CA ALA A 108 8.25 1.61 6.54
C ALA A 108 9.30 0.92 7.40
N VAL A 109 9.11 1.01 8.70
CA VAL A 109 9.93 0.30 9.70
C VAL A 109 9.01 -0.58 10.53
N PHE A 110 9.38 -1.85 10.62
CA PHE A 110 8.70 -2.83 11.48
C PHE A 110 9.68 -3.27 12.58
N ALA A 111 9.16 -3.45 13.76
CA ALA A 111 9.97 -3.89 14.89
C ALA A 111 9.21 -4.78 15.88
#